data_bd502e4c662fa02cd98da1f41060f0ae
#
_entry.id   bd502e4c662fa02cd98da1f41060f0ae
#
_cell.length_a   1.000
_cell.length_b   1.000
_cell.length_c   1.000
_cell.angle_alpha   90.00
_cell.angle_beta   90.00
_cell.angle_gamma   90.00
#
_symmetry.space_group_name_H-M   'P 1'
#
loop_
_entity.id
_entity.type
_entity.pdbx_description
1 polymer ?
#
loop_
_entity_poly.entity_id
_entity_poly.type
_entity_poly.pdbx_seq_one_letter_code
_entity_poly.pdbx_strand_id
1 'polypeptide(L)'
;MVESNIFNEIKIRELFEKTDICINLVGILYESGKSNTFENIHSIFPSILAKLCKEYKVEQFIHLSALGINNAHDSNYAKSKLEGENNIQKNFPSAMILRPSVVYSVDDNFTTNFMTLLSRLPIFPLYYNGSTKFCPIHCSDLTDIIYHVILKNLNSKIIECVGPETLSLKDILRQLLNLINKNRILFPIPFFMASISAFIFQLFPKPLLTFDQLKLLKYDNVLSKKYKNNFDIGIASKRIFKLEVEKYCYM
;
A
#
# COMPACT_ATOMS: atom_id res chain seq x y z
N MET A 1 -9.85 13.13 18.56
CA MET A 1 -8.75 12.99 17.59
C MET A 1 -7.56 13.75 18.12
N VAL A 2 -6.37 13.18 18.15
CA VAL A 2 -5.14 13.84 18.61
C VAL A 2 -4.21 14.00 17.41
N GLU A 3 -3.85 15.22 17.05
CA GLU A 3 -2.83 15.50 16.06
C GLU A 3 -1.44 15.49 16.72
N SER A 4 -0.54 14.66 16.20
CA SER A 4 0.83 14.61 16.67
C SER A 4 1.78 14.28 15.52
N ASN A 5 2.99 14.82 15.58
CA ASN A 5 4.09 14.31 14.77
C ASN A 5 4.44 12.91 15.26
N ILE A 6 4.57 11.95 14.33
CA ILE A 6 4.92 10.56 14.64
C ILE A 6 6.29 10.41 15.33
N PHE A 7 7.12 11.44 15.30
CA PHE A 7 8.41 11.50 16.01
C PHE A 7 8.34 12.18 17.38
N ASN A 8 7.16 12.65 17.81
CA ASN A 8 6.97 13.14 19.17
C ASN A 8 6.67 11.97 20.11
N GLU A 9 7.73 11.30 20.54
CA GLU A 9 7.64 10.09 21.36
C GLU A 9 6.88 10.34 22.69
N ILE A 10 7.04 11.50 23.31
CA ILE A 10 6.35 11.84 24.59
C ILE A 10 4.85 11.78 24.35
N LYS A 11 4.35 12.48 23.33
CA LYS A 11 2.93 12.55 23.03
C LYS A 11 2.35 11.20 22.58
N ILE A 12 3.16 10.39 21.89
CA ILE A 12 2.76 9.04 21.52
C ILE A 12 2.62 8.15 22.76
N ARG A 13 3.57 8.22 23.72
CA ARG A 13 3.52 7.46 24.96
C ARG A 13 2.24 7.75 25.77
N GLU A 14 1.84 9.00 25.88
CA GLU A 14 0.61 9.41 26.57
C GLU A 14 -0.64 8.71 25.97
N LEU A 15 -0.66 8.48 24.65
CA LEU A 15 -1.76 7.79 23.97
C LEU A 15 -1.84 6.30 24.32
N PHE A 16 -0.69 5.69 24.67
CA PHE A 16 -0.63 4.25 24.97
C PHE A 16 -1.15 3.89 26.38
N GLU A 17 -1.25 4.84 27.31
CA GLU A 17 -1.69 4.58 28.69
C GLU A 17 -3.09 3.92 28.78
N LYS A 18 -3.94 4.12 27.76
CA LYS A 18 -5.32 3.59 27.71
C LYS A 18 -5.62 2.93 26.37
N THR A 19 -4.61 2.35 25.75
CA THR A 19 -4.75 1.73 24.43
C THR A 19 -4.81 0.20 24.55
N ASP A 20 -5.94 -0.38 24.16
CA ASP A 20 -6.10 -1.83 24.09
C ASP A 20 -5.61 -2.38 22.74
N ILE A 21 -5.85 -1.63 21.66
CA ILE A 21 -5.52 -2.06 20.28
C ILE A 21 -4.75 -0.94 19.57
N CYS A 22 -3.59 -1.27 19.01
CA CYS A 22 -2.81 -0.37 18.16
C CYS A 22 -2.92 -0.81 16.70
N ILE A 23 -3.32 0.10 15.81
CA ILE A 23 -3.39 -0.15 14.38
C ILE A 23 -2.48 0.85 13.68
N ASN A 24 -1.39 0.37 13.07
CA ASN A 24 -0.47 1.21 12.31
C ASN A 24 -0.81 1.19 10.81
N LEU A 25 -1.38 2.28 10.33
CA LEU A 25 -1.71 2.53 8.92
C LEU A 25 -0.71 3.48 8.24
N VAL A 26 0.32 3.93 8.97
CA VAL A 26 1.24 4.95 8.48
C VAL A 26 2.18 4.37 7.44
N GLY A 27 2.29 5.06 6.32
CA GLY A 27 3.20 4.71 5.23
C GLY A 27 3.33 5.83 4.20
N ILE A 28 4.41 5.81 3.44
CA ILE A 28 4.69 6.76 2.36
C ILE A 28 5.06 5.99 1.09
N LEU A 29 4.79 6.58 -0.08
CA LEU A 29 5.16 6.01 -1.38
C LEU A 29 6.41 6.67 -1.99
N TYR A 30 6.85 7.77 -1.41
CA TYR A 30 8.07 8.49 -1.78
C TYR A 30 8.60 9.28 -0.59
N GLU A 31 9.89 9.52 -0.58
CA GLU A 31 10.56 10.27 0.47
C GLU A 31 10.47 11.79 0.22
N SER A 32 10.31 12.57 1.29
CA SER A 32 10.25 14.03 1.22
C SER A 32 10.83 14.68 2.47
N GLY A 33 11.75 15.63 2.28
CA GLY A 33 12.44 16.28 3.38
C GLY A 33 13.33 15.32 4.18
N LYS A 34 13.72 15.73 5.39
CA LYS A 34 14.67 14.97 6.23
C LYS A 34 14.00 13.91 7.11
N SER A 35 12.74 14.10 7.45
CA SER A 35 12.02 13.21 8.41
C SER A 35 11.17 12.16 7.71
N ASN A 36 10.57 12.47 6.55
CA ASN A 36 9.73 11.55 5.81
C ASN A 36 10.58 10.67 4.88
N THR A 37 11.40 9.82 5.47
CA THR A 37 12.19 8.81 4.75
C THR A 37 11.56 7.43 4.90
N PHE A 38 11.85 6.52 3.98
CA PHE A 38 11.40 5.14 4.08
C PHE A 38 11.88 4.48 5.37
N GLU A 39 13.12 4.71 5.75
CA GLU A 39 13.69 4.19 6.99
C GLU A 39 12.89 4.65 8.22
N ASN A 40 12.68 5.97 8.34
CA ASN A 40 11.98 6.53 9.48
C ASN A 40 10.53 6.04 9.59
N ILE A 41 9.81 6.04 8.46
CA ILE A 41 8.35 5.77 8.43
C ILE A 41 8.06 4.28 8.44
N HIS A 42 8.83 3.47 7.71
CA HIS A 42 8.51 2.06 7.50
C HIS A 42 9.28 1.11 8.44
N SER A 43 10.43 1.54 8.99
CA SER A 43 11.27 0.71 9.85
C SER A 43 11.32 1.21 11.29
N ILE A 44 11.75 2.47 11.51
CA ILE A 44 11.94 3.01 12.86
C ILE A 44 10.61 3.22 13.58
N PHE A 45 9.66 3.92 12.96
CA PHE A 45 8.38 4.21 13.59
C PHE A 45 7.59 2.96 14.00
N PRO A 46 7.40 1.94 13.14
CA PRO A 46 6.77 0.68 13.55
C PRO A 46 7.51 -0.04 14.68
N SER A 47 8.85 0.05 14.72
CA SER A 47 9.66 -0.48 15.82
C SER A 47 9.35 0.20 17.15
N ILE A 48 9.20 1.53 17.14
CA ILE A 48 8.80 2.31 18.32
C ILE A 48 7.42 1.86 18.79
N LEU A 49 6.43 1.79 17.89
CA LEU A 49 5.08 1.34 18.24
C LEU A 49 5.08 -0.07 18.83
N ALA A 50 5.85 -1.00 18.26
CA ALA A 50 5.95 -2.37 18.77
C ALA A 50 6.54 -2.42 20.19
N LYS A 51 7.55 -1.60 20.50
CA LYS A 51 8.10 -1.46 21.84
C LYS A 51 7.09 -0.89 22.82
N LEU A 52 6.36 0.15 22.43
CA LEU A 52 5.30 0.77 23.25
C LEU A 52 4.16 -0.23 23.49
N CYS A 53 3.72 -0.96 22.48
CA CYS A 53 2.72 -2.02 22.64
C CYS A 53 3.14 -3.04 23.71
N LYS A 54 4.41 -3.43 23.73
CA LYS A 54 4.96 -4.35 24.74
C LYS A 54 5.02 -3.71 26.13
N GLU A 55 5.51 -2.47 26.22
CA GLU A 55 5.67 -1.72 27.47
C GLU A 55 4.33 -1.50 28.16
N TYR A 56 3.32 -1.07 27.39
CA TYR A 56 1.97 -0.76 27.90
C TYR A 56 1.01 -1.95 27.88
N LYS A 57 1.50 -3.14 27.54
CA LYS A 57 0.72 -4.40 27.49
C LYS A 57 -0.53 -4.30 26.61
N VAL A 58 -0.38 -3.63 25.45
CA VAL A 58 -1.43 -3.54 24.43
C VAL A 58 -1.83 -4.97 24.01
N GLU A 59 -3.12 -5.26 23.97
CA GLU A 59 -3.62 -6.60 23.69
C GLU A 59 -3.35 -7.04 22.26
N GLN A 60 -3.49 -6.11 21.31
CA GLN A 60 -3.34 -6.41 19.88
C GLN A 60 -2.63 -5.28 19.13
N PHE A 61 -1.62 -5.65 18.33
CA PHE A 61 -0.95 -4.75 17.41
C PHE A 61 -1.13 -5.22 15.96
N ILE A 62 -1.76 -4.39 15.13
CA ILE A 62 -2.00 -4.65 13.70
C ILE A 62 -1.18 -3.65 12.89
N HIS A 63 -0.37 -4.16 11.96
CA HIS A 63 0.48 -3.32 11.10
C HIS A 63 0.16 -3.54 9.62
N LEU A 64 -0.07 -2.46 8.87
CA LEU A 64 -0.22 -2.50 7.41
C LEU A 64 1.15 -2.40 6.73
N SER A 65 1.56 -3.51 6.15
CA SER A 65 2.71 -3.62 5.26
C SER A 65 2.27 -3.50 3.79
N ALA A 66 2.86 -4.27 2.89
CA ALA A 66 2.44 -4.32 1.49
C ALA A 66 2.67 -5.71 0.88
N LEU A 67 1.83 -6.07 -0.07
CA LEU A 67 1.95 -7.31 -0.85
C LEU A 67 3.15 -7.22 -1.80
N GLY A 68 3.81 -8.35 -2.06
CA GLY A 68 4.88 -8.46 -3.06
C GLY A 68 6.25 -7.91 -2.63
N ILE A 69 6.40 -7.32 -1.44
CA ILE A 69 7.67 -6.72 -0.97
C ILE A 69 8.82 -7.72 -0.88
N ASN A 70 8.53 -9.00 -0.69
CA ASN A 70 9.57 -10.05 -0.66
C ASN A 70 10.28 -10.25 -2.01
N ASN A 71 9.68 -9.84 -3.10
CA ASN A 71 10.21 -10.05 -4.46
C ASN A 71 10.97 -8.82 -4.97
N ALA A 72 10.63 -7.63 -4.51
CA ALA A 72 11.17 -6.35 -4.98
C ALA A 72 12.49 -5.97 -4.29
N HIS A 73 13.51 -6.83 -4.40
CA HIS A 73 14.79 -6.68 -3.70
C HIS A 73 15.60 -5.44 -4.11
N ASP A 74 15.31 -4.83 -5.23
CA ASP A 74 15.96 -3.60 -5.73
C ASP A 74 15.23 -2.31 -5.35
N SER A 75 14.05 -2.42 -4.70
CA SER A 75 13.26 -1.28 -4.20
C SER A 75 13.61 -0.95 -2.74
N ASN A 76 13.89 0.33 -2.47
CA ASN A 76 14.11 0.82 -1.10
C ASN A 76 12.81 0.81 -0.28
N TYR A 77 11.67 1.11 -0.91
CA TYR A 77 10.36 0.97 -0.30
C TYR A 77 10.14 -0.46 0.22
N ALA A 78 10.35 -1.48 -0.63
CA ALA A 78 10.13 -2.86 -0.26
C ALA A 78 11.07 -3.30 0.87
N LYS A 79 12.35 -2.92 0.79
CA LYS A 79 13.36 -3.22 1.84
C LYS A 79 12.96 -2.62 3.17
N SER A 80 12.57 -1.35 3.20
CA SER A 80 12.19 -0.65 4.43
C SER A 80 10.93 -1.24 5.06
N LYS A 81 9.94 -1.63 4.25
CA LYS A 81 8.73 -2.33 4.73
C LYS A 81 9.09 -3.68 5.37
N LEU A 82 9.95 -4.49 4.73
CA LEU A 82 10.40 -5.76 5.28
C LEU A 82 11.19 -5.59 6.58
N GLU A 83 12.05 -4.58 6.65
CA GLU A 83 12.78 -4.26 7.87
C GLU A 83 11.83 -3.87 9.01
N GLY A 84 10.81 -3.07 8.70
CA GLY A 84 9.74 -2.73 9.64
C GLY A 84 9.01 -3.96 10.19
N GLU A 85 8.64 -4.90 9.32
CA GLU A 85 8.03 -6.16 9.74
C GLU A 85 8.96 -6.97 10.68
N ASN A 86 10.24 -7.08 10.34
CA ASN A 86 11.23 -7.77 11.15
C ASN A 86 11.40 -7.10 12.52
N ASN A 87 11.44 -5.77 12.56
CA ASN A 87 11.53 -4.98 13.79
C ASN A 87 10.29 -5.16 14.67
N ILE A 88 9.10 -5.21 14.07
CA ILE A 88 7.85 -5.49 14.77
C ILE A 88 7.89 -6.89 15.37
N GLN A 89 8.19 -7.92 14.58
CA GLN A 89 8.22 -9.31 15.05
C GLN A 89 9.24 -9.52 16.18
N LYS A 90 10.38 -8.82 16.13
CA LYS A 90 11.40 -8.86 17.20
C LYS A 90 10.91 -8.24 18.51
N ASN A 91 10.20 -7.11 18.45
CA ASN A 91 9.79 -6.35 19.62
C ASN A 91 8.41 -6.77 20.18
N PHE A 92 7.48 -7.19 19.30
CA PHE A 92 6.13 -7.64 19.64
C PHE A 92 5.74 -8.85 18.77
N PRO A 93 6.20 -10.09 19.12
CA PRO A 93 6.02 -11.29 18.28
C PRO A 93 4.57 -11.67 17.99
N SER A 94 3.61 -11.23 18.82
CA SER A 94 2.18 -11.46 18.63
C SER A 94 1.53 -10.48 17.65
N ALA A 95 2.26 -9.54 17.07
CA ALA A 95 1.71 -8.61 16.09
C ALA A 95 1.10 -9.32 14.87
N MET A 96 -0.02 -8.78 14.39
CA MET A 96 -0.61 -9.14 13.11
C MET A 96 -0.08 -8.22 12.02
N ILE A 97 0.48 -8.79 10.97
CA ILE A 97 0.98 -8.06 9.81
C ILE A 97 0.03 -8.32 8.64
N LEU A 98 -0.59 -7.28 8.13
CA LEU A 98 -1.43 -7.32 6.95
C LEU A 98 -0.66 -6.77 5.75
N ARG A 99 -0.61 -7.54 4.66
CA ARG A 99 0.03 -7.16 3.40
C ARG A 99 -1.02 -6.93 2.32
N PRO A 100 -1.61 -5.73 2.25
CA PRO A 100 -2.58 -5.44 1.19
C PRO A 100 -1.90 -5.33 -0.17
N SER A 101 -2.61 -5.74 -1.22
CA SER A 101 -2.35 -5.30 -2.58
C SER A 101 -2.67 -3.81 -2.70
N VAL A 102 -2.63 -3.25 -3.89
CA VAL A 102 -3.01 -1.86 -4.12
C VAL A 102 -4.41 -1.61 -3.56
N VAL A 103 -4.49 -0.67 -2.61
CA VAL A 103 -5.76 -0.25 -1.99
C VAL A 103 -6.35 0.90 -2.79
N TYR A 104 -7.65 0.83 -3.07
CA TYR A 104 -8.35 1.86 -3.81
C TYR A 104 -9.67 2.27 -3.12
N SER A 105 -10.06 3.53 -3.31
CA SER A 105 -11.32 4.13 -2.85
C SER A 105 -11.55 5.48 -3.53
N VAL A 106 -12.62 6.18 -3.17
CA VAL A 106 -12.95 7.50 -3.70
C VAL A 106 -11.83 8.54 -3.54
N ASP A 107 -11.07 8.49 -2.44
CA ASP A 107 -10.01 9.45 -2.11
C ASP A 107 -8.60 8.85 -2.25
N ASP A 108 -8.45 7.78 -3.05
CA ASP A 108 -7.14 7.16 -3.24
C ASP A 108 -6.22 7.97 -4.16
N ASN A 109 -4.91 7.71 -4.04
CA ASN A 109 -3.90 8.29 -4.92
C ASN A 109 -3.55 7.38 -6.11
N PHE A 110 -4.19 6.24 -6.27
CA PHE A 110 -3.92 5.29 -7.36
C PHE A 110 -4.89 5.51 -8.52
N THR A 111 -6.19 5.24 -8.31
CA THR A 111 -7.19 5.37 -9.38
C THR A 111 -7.41 6.84 -9.76
N THR A 112 -7.50 7.74 -8.77
CA THR A 112 -7.74 9.17 -9.01
C THR A 112 -6.59 9.84 -9.74
N ASN A 113 -5.33 9.51 -9.41
CA ASN A 113 -4.17 10.02 -10.14
C ASN A 113 -4.13 9.50 -11.58
N PHE A 114 -4.39 8.20 -11.79
CA PHE A 114 -4.45 7.66 -13.15
C PHE A 114 -5.58 8.27 -13.96
N MET A 115 -6.79 8.41 -13.43
CA MET A 115 -7.90 9.06 -14.13
C MET A 115 -7.56 10.51 -14.50
N THR A 116 -6.93 11.26 -13.59
CA THR A 116 -6.48 12.63 -13.86
C THR A 116 -5.45 12.69 -14.97
N LEU A 117 -4.45 11.81 -14.98
CA LEU A 117 -3.44 11.75 -16.03
C LEU A 117 -4.03 11.32 -17.37
N LEU A 118 -4.84 10.28 -17.38
CA LEU A 118 -5.53 9.77 -18.58
C LEU A 118 -6.54 10.78 -19.16
N SER A 119 -7.12 11.64 -18.34
CA SER A 119 -7.99 12.70 -18.83
C SER A 119 -7.24 13.80 -19.58
N ARG A 120 -5.99 14.08 -19.20
CA ARG A 120 -5.16 15.19 -19.71
C ARG A 120 -4.23 14.78 -20.84
N LEU A 121 -3.63 13.59 -20.76
CA LEU A 121 -2.60 13.15 -21.70
C LEU A 121 -3.21 12.37 -22.87
N PRO A 122 -2.90 12.74 -24.14
CA PRO A 122 -3.36 11.99 -25.30
C PRO A 122 -2.66 10.63 -25.46
N ILE A 123 -1.40 10.53 -24.98
CA ILE A 123 -0.58 9.32 -24.96
C ILE A 123 -0.14 9.08 -23.53
N PHE A 124 -0.31 7.85 -23.05
CA PHE A 124 0.09 7.46 -21.71
C PHE A 124 1.20 6.38 -21.78
N PRO A 125 2.34 6.58 -21.08
CA PRO A 125 3.44 5.63 -21.09
C PRO A 125 3.06 4.35 -20.35
N LEU A 126 3.27 3.21 -21.00
CA LEU A 126 2.98 1.90 -20.45
C LEU A 126 4.28 1.22 -20.02
N TYR A 127 4.59 1.28 -18.75
CA TYR A 127 5.77 0.67 -18.15
C TYR A 127 5.65 -0.86 -18.17
N TYR A 128 6.74 -1.56 -18.51
CA TYR A 128 6.79 -3.03 -18.62
C TYR A 128 5.62 -3.60 -19.46
N ASN A 129 5.26 -2.91 -20.55
CA ASN A 129 4.10 -3.25 -21.40
C ASN A 129 2.77 -3.31 -20.64
N GLY A 130 2.72 -2.81 -19.41
CA GLY A 130 1.57 -2.89 -18.54
C GLY A 130 1.22 -4.31 -18.07
N SER A 131 2.17 -5.23 -18.12
CA SER A 131 1.96 -6.65 -17.81
C SER A 131 1.94 -6.94 -16.31
N THR A 132 2.46 -6.02 -15.48
CA THR A 132 2.48 -6.17 -14.02
C THR A 132 1.08 -6.41 -13.48
N LYS A 133 0.91 -7.46 -12.71
CA LYS A 133 -0.37 -7.88 -12.15
C LYS A 133 -0.58 -7.36 -10.75
N PHE A 134 -1.81 -7.02 -10.46
CA PHE A 134 -2.28 -6.57 -9.15
C PHE A 134 -3.55 -7.32 -8.77
N CYS A 135 -3.82 -7.42 -7.47
CA CYS A 135 -5.10 -7.86 -6.92
C CYS A 135 -5.74 -6.71 -6.12
N PRO A 136 -6.21 -5.62 -6.80
CA PRO A 136 -6.67 -4.40 -6.14
C PRO A 136 -7.72 -4.73 -5.09
N ILE A 137 -7.56 -4.18 -3.88
CA ILE A 137 -8.51 -4.36 -2.78
C ILE A 137 -9.18 -3.03 -2.45
N HIS A 138 -10.50 -3.02 -2.34
CA HIS A 138 -11.24 -1.84 -1.92
C HIS A 138 -10.99 -1.55 -0.43
N CYS A 139 -10.88 -0.28 -0.07
CA CYS A 139 -10.64 0.18 1.29
C CYS A 139 -11.61 -0.46 2.30
N SER A 140 -12.90 -0.58 1.96
CA SER A 140 -13.89 -1.20 2.83
C SER A 140 -13.66 -2.71 3.03
N ASP A 141 -13.23 -3.46 1.99
CA ASP A 141 -12.88 -4.88 2.15
C ASP A 141 -11.66 -5.04 3.07
N LEU A 142 -10.68 -4.14 2.96
CA LEU A 142 -9.53 -4.13 3.87
C LEU A 142 -9.96 -3.80 5.31
N THR A 143 -10.88 -2.87 5.49
CA THR A 143 -11.45 -2.54 6.81
C THR A 143 -12.19 -3.73 7.41
N ASP A 144 -12.99 -4.46 6.61
CA ASP A 144 -13.69 -5.67 7.04
C ASP A 144 -12.69 -6.75 7.51
N ILE A 145 -11.52 -6.89 6.82
CA ILE A 145 -10.44 -7.79 7.23
C ILE A 145 -9.84 -7.35 8.58
N ILE A 146 -9.50 -6.06 8.73
CA ILE A 146 -8.96 -5.52 9.98
C ILE A 146 -9.94 -5.76 11.14
N TYR A 147 -11.22 -5.46 10.92
CA TYR A 147 -12.27 -5.67 11.91
C TYR A 147 -12.40 -7.15 12.31
N HIS A 148 -12.36 -8.07 11.35
CA HIS A 148 -12.37 -9.51 11.62
C HIS A 148 -11.14 -9.96 12.43
N VAL A 149 -9.96 -9.45 12.10
CA VAL A 149 -8.72 -9.71 12.85
C VAL A 149 -8.87 -9.29 14.32
N ILE A 150 -9.48 -8.13 14.56
CA ILE A 150 -9.76 -7.63 15.92
C ILE A 150 -10.74 -8.55 16.64
N LEU A 151 -11.91 -8.79 16.05
CA LEU A 151 -12.97 -9.58 16.68
C LEU A 151 -12.54 -11.01 17.01
N LYS A 152 -11.73 -11.63 16.16
CA LYS A 152 -11.23 -13.00 16.35
C LYS A 152 -9.92 -13.06 17.13
N ASN A 153 -9.43 -11.92 17.59
CA ASN A 153 -8.13 -11.77 18.27
C ASN A 153 -7.02 -12.56 17.55
N LEU A 154 -6.96 -12.41 16.21
CA LEU A 154 -5.93 -13.06 15.40
C LEU A 154 -4.59 -12.36 15.62
N ASN A 155 -3.53 -13.14 15.83
CA ASN A 155 -2.20 -12.61 16.13
C ASN A 155 -1.09 -13.50 15.57
N SER A 156 0.16 -13.02 15.67
CA SER A 156 1.38 -13.76 15.29
C SER A 156 1.40 -14.29 13.86
N LYS A 157 0.77 -13.57 12.91
CA LYS A 157 0.62 -14.02 11.52
C LYS A 157 0.89 -12.89 10.53
N ILE A 158 1.28 -13.30 9.33
CA ILE A 158 1.28 -12.46 8.14
C ILE A 158 0.09 -12.92 7.29
N ILE A 159 -0.76 -11.97 6.88
CA ILE A 159 -1.92 -12.23 6.02
C ILE A 159 -1.82 -11.34 4.79
N GLU A 160 -1.88 -11.95 3.61
CA GLU A 160 -1.97 -11.25 2.34
C GLU A 160 -3.42 -10.85 2.08
N CYS A 161 -3.67 -9.54 1.87
CA CYS A 161 -5.02 -8.99 1.73
C CYS A 161 -5.22 -8.57 0.27
N VAL A 162 -6.12 -9.27 -0.43
CA VAL A 162 -6.35 -9.08 -1.87
C VAL A 162 -7.83 -8.89 -2.18
N GLY A 163 -8.09 -8.16 -3.26
CA GLY A 163 -9.41 -8.08 -3.87
C GLY A 163 -9.79 -9.37 -4.61
N PRO A 164 -11.01 -9.41 -5.18
CA PRO A 164 -11.54 -10.61 -5.84
C PRO A 164 -10.93 -10.87 -7.24
N GLU A 165 -10.25 -9.88 -7.82
CA GLU A 165 -9.77 -9.92 -9.19
C GLU A 165 -8.26 -9.77 -9.28
N THR A 166 -7.66 -10.44 -10.27
CA THR A 166 -6.27 -10.20 -10.67
C THR A 166 -6.28 -9.47 -12.01
N LEU A 167 -5.79 -8.23 -12.01
CA LEU A 167 -5.78 -7.35 -13.18
C LEU A 167 -4.34 -6.93 -13.52
N SER A 168 -4.02 -6.88 -14.83
CA SER A 168 -2.78 -6.24 -15.25
C SER A 168 -2.89 -4.71 -15.15
N LEU A 169 -1.77 -4.00 -15.05
CA LEU A 169 -1.77 -2.52 -15.09
C LEU A 169 -2.50 -2.01 -16.35
N LYS A 170 -2.29 -2.69 -17.48
CA LYS A 170 -2.96 -2.34 -18.75
C LYS A 170 -4.47 -2.51 -18.67
N ASP A 171 -4.96 -3.56 -18.01
CA ASP A 171 -6.39 -3.79 -17.83
C ASP A 171 -7.00 -2.74 -16.90
N ILE A 172 -6.32 -2.39 -15.81
CA ILE A 172 -6.71 -1.31 -14.92
C ILE A 172 -6.85 0.00 -15.70
N LEU A 173 -5.81 0.40 -16.46
CA LEU A 173 -5.83 1.65 -17.23
C LEU A 173 -6.94 1.64 -18.30
N ARG A 174 -7.20 0.50 -18.96
CA ARG A 174 -8.30 0.38 -19.91
C ARG A 174 -9.67 0.51 -19.26
N GLN A 175 -9.86 -0.09 -18.07
CA GLN A 175 -11.10 0.08 -17.31
C GLN A 175 -11.31 1.54 -16.93
N LEU A 176 -10.27 2.23 -16.43
CA LEU A 176 -10.33 3.63 -16.08
C LEU A 176 -10.65 4.50 -17.31
N LEU A 177 -10.03 4.25 -18.47
CA LEU A 177 -10.31 4.97 -19.72
C LEU A 177 -11.76 4.81 -20.14
N ASN A 178 -12.33 3.60 -20.05
CA ASN A 178 -13.72 3.35 -20.34
C ASN A 178 -14.64 4.14 -19.39
N LEU A 179 -14.34 4.16 -18.09
CA LEU A 179 -15.14 4.85 -17.08
C LEU A 179 -15.15 6.38 -17.28
N ILE A 180 -14.00 6.98 -17.63
CA ILE A 180 -13.92 8.43 -17.92
C ILE A 180 -14.31 8.79 -19.36
N ASN A 181 -14.78 7.82 -20.14
CA ASN A 181 -15.17 7.97 -21.55
C ASN A 181 -14.10 8.67 -22.42
N LYS A 182 -12.85 8.20 -22.32
CA LYS A 182 -11.70 8.71 -23.10
C LYS A 182 -11.00 7.60 -23.86
N ASN A 183 -10.62 7.93 -25.10
CA ASN A 183 -9.74 7.10 -25.91
C ASN A 183 -8.33 7.68 -25.87
N ARG A 184 -7.37 6.91 -25.32
CA ARG A 184 -5.97 7.29 -25.23
C ARG A 184 -5.06 6.18 -25.73
N ILE A 185 -3.93 6.57 -26.29
CA ILE A 185 -2.91 5.61 -26.73
C ILE A 185 -2.08 5.20 -25.51
N LEU A 186 -2.16 3.92 -25.13
CA LEU A 186 -1.27 3.32 -24.14
C LEU A 186 -0.01 2.85 -24.87
N PHE A 187 1.07 3.63 -24.79
CA PHE A 187 2.29 3.40 -25.55
C PHE A 187 3.36 2.71 -24.70
N PRO A 188 3.76 1.46 -25.07
CA PRO A 188 4.84 0.78 -24.36
C PRO A 188 6.15 1.54 -24.50
N ILE A 189 6.81 1.83 -23.38
CA ILE A 189 8.11 2.50 -23.38
C ILE A 189 9.21 1.56 -22.86
N PRO A 190 10.41 1.58 -23.49
CA PRO A 190 11.57 0.87 -22.99
C PRO A 190 11.98 1.35 -21.58
N PHE A 191 12.57 0.45 -20.79
CA PHE A 191 12.97 0.74 -19.41
C PHE A 191 13.86 1.97 -19.26
N PHE A 192 14.80 2.19 -20.19
CA PHE A 192 15.69 3.36 -20.12
C PHE A 192 14.91 4.68 -20.24
N MET A 193 13.90 4.75 -21.11
CA MET A 193 13.02 5.93 -21.25
C MET A 193 12.15 6.11 -20.00
N ALA A 194 11.67 5.00 -19.43
CA ALA A 194 10.94 5.00 -18.17
C ALA A 194 11.80 5.56 -17.03
N SER A 195 13.08 5.20 -16.99
CA SER A 195 14.02 5.69 -15.98
C SER A 195 14.27 7.19 -16.11
N ILE A 196 14.40 7.71 -17.33
CA ILE A 196 14.54 9.16 -17.59
C ILE A 196 13.28 9.90 -17.16
N SER A 197 12.08 9.37 -17.50
CA SER A 197 10.83 10.01 -17.09
C SER A 197 10.65 10.02 -15.57
N ALA A 198 10.99 8.94 -14.87
CA ALA A 198 10.94 8.87 -13.42
C ALA A 198 11.93 9.87 -12.78
N PHE A 199 13.14 10.03 -13.34
CA PHE A 199 14.11 11.00 -12.88
C PHE A 199 13.57 12.43 -13.00
N ILE A 200 12.95 12.79 -14.14
CA ILE A 200 12.34 14.11 -14.34
C ILE A 200 11.18 14.33 -13.36
N PHE A 201 10.30 13.34 -13.20
CA PHE A 201 9.14 13.46 -12.32
C PHE A 201 9.50 13.57 -10.84
N GLN A 202 10.65 13.02 -10.41
CA GLN A 202 11.15 13.17 -9.04
C GLN A 202 11.56 14.60 -8.67
N LEU A 203 11.80 15.48 -9.66
CA LEU A 203 12.13 16.88 -9.41
C LEU A 203 10.92 17.71 -8.95
N PHE A 204 9.71 17.18 -9.10
CA PHE A 204 8.50 17.87 -8.63
C PHE A 204 8.22 17.58 -7.14
N PRO A 205 7.65 18.56 -6.40
CA PRO A 205 7.34 18.38 -4.97
C PRO A 205 6.39 17.21 -4.66
N LYS A 206 5.52 16.87 -5.61
CA LYS A 206 4.66 15.69 -5.58
C LYS A 206 4.93 14.86 -6.83
N PRO A 207 5.86 13.92 -6.78
CA PRO A 207 6.24 13.16 -7.96
C PRO A 207 5.10 12.27 -8.42
N LEU A 208 4.82 12.31 -9.72
CA LEU A 208 3.82 11.43 -10.36
C LEU A 208 4.30 9.98 -10.42
N LEU A 209 5.61 9.78 -10.54
CA LEU A 209 6.28 8.50 -10.54
C LEU A 209 7.71 8.69 -10.02
N THR A 210 8.13 7.84 -9.08
CA THR A 210 9.51 7.80 -8.62
C THR A 210 10.27 6.64 -9.25
N PHE A 211 11.59 6.72 -9.22
CA PHE A 211 12.43 5.61 -9.69
C PHE A 211 12.19 4.33 -8.88
N ASP A 212 11.92 4.46 -7.59
CA ASP A 212 11.63 3.31 -6.72
C ASP A 212 10.26 2.68 -7.04
N GLN A 213 9.24 3.51 -7.32
CA GLN A 213 7.95 3.02 -7.82
C GLN A 213 8.08 2.31 -9.18
N LEU A 214 8.95 2.81 -10.07
CA LEU A 214 9.23 2.13 -11.33
C LEU A 214 9.83 0.74 -11.12
N LYS A 215 10.72 0.57 -10.12
CA LYS A 215 11.24 -0.74 -9.74
C LYS A 215 10.14 -1.66 -9.22
N LEU A 216 9.21 -1.14 -8.39
CA LEU A 216 8.07 -1.93 -7.89
C LEU A 216 7.20 -2.46 -9.04
N LEU A 217 6.99 -1.67 -10.10
CA LEU A 217 6.22 -2.10 -11.28
C LEU A 217 6.85 -3.26 -12.06
N LYS A 218 8.08 -3.65 -11.78
CA LYS A 218 8.73 -4.83 -12.36
C LYS A 218 8.18 -6.13 -11.77
N TYR A 219 7.60 -6.10 -10.59
CA TYR A 219 7.19 -7.26 -9.82
C TYR A 219 5.68 -7.31 -9.68
N ASP A 220 5.12 -8.51 -9.89
CA ASP A 220 3.70 -8.73 -9.67
C ASP A 220 3.31 -8.55 -8.20
N ASN A 221 2.20 -7.87 -7.98
CA ASN A 221 1.62 -7.61 -6.67
C ASN A 221 0.41 -8.53 -6.47
N VAL A 222 0.67 -9.83 -6.41
CA VAL A 222 -0.31 -10.91 -6.32
C VAL A 222 0.03 -11.87 -5.17
N LEU A 223 -0.89 -12.76 -4.82
CA LEU A 223 -0.69 -13.76 -3.76
C LEU A 223 0.59 -14.57 -3.97
N SER A 224 1.41 -14.65 -2.93
CA SER A 224 2.70 -15.37 -2.97
C SER A 224 2.57 -16.88 -2.80
N LYS A 225 1.41 -17.38 -2.34
CA LYS A 225 1.17 -18.77 -1.91
C LYS A 225 2.03 -19.20 -0.71
N LYS A 226 2.83 -18.30 -0.14
CA LYS A 226 3.70 -18.56 1.02
C LYS A 226 2.99 -18.26 2.34
N TYR A 227 2.10 -17.28 2.33
CA TYR A 227 1.35 -16.84 3.50
C TYR A 227 -0.14 -17.08 3.29
N LYS A 228 -0.88 -17.14 4.42
CA LYS A 228 -2.35 -17.13 4.36
C LYS A 228 -2.85 -15.80 3.80
N ASN A 229 -4.00 -15.85 3.16
CA ASN A 229 -4.67 -14.67 2.65
C ASN A 229 -6.03 -14.47 3.34
N ASN A 230 -6.72 -13.39 3.00
CA ASN A 230 -8.01 -13.05 3.58
C ASN A 230 -9.09 -14.14 3.36
N PHE A 231 -9.05 -14.88 2.24
CA PHE A 231 -10.00 -15.98 2.00
C PHE A 231 -9.73 -17.16 2.93
N ASP A 232 -8.46 -17.45 3.26
CA ASP A 232 -8.06 -18.54 4.16
C ASP A 232 -8.49 -18.30 5.62
N ILE A 233 -8.76 -17.05 5.99
CA ILE A 233 -9.29 -16.68 7.31
C ILE A 233 -10.81 -16.48 7.30
N GLY A 234 -11.49 -16.82 6.19
CA GLY A 234 -12.94 -16.77 6.07
C GLY A 234 -13.51 -15.40 5.67
N ILE A 235 -12.68 -14.45 5.21
CA ILE A 235 -13.11 -13.13 4.74
C ILE A 235 -12.92 -13.01 3.24
N ALA A 236 -14.03 -13.01 2.51
CA ALA A 236 -14.01 -12.79 1.08
C ALA A 236 -14.14 -11.30 0.75
N SER A 237 -13.16 -10.77 0.03
CA SER A 237 -13.31 -9.48 -0.65
C SER A 237 -14.36 -9.60 -1.74
N LYS A 238 -15.32 -8.68 -1.79
CA LYS A 238 -16.50 -8.75 -2.65
C LYS A 238 -16.58 -7.62 -3.67
N ARG A 239 -15.80 -6.55 -3.46
CA ARG A 239 -15.91 -5.33 -4.24
C ARG A 239 -15.10 -5.44 -5.52
N ILE A 240 -15.80 -5.51 -6.66
CA ILE A 240 -15.24 -5.60 -8.01
C ILE A 240 -14.69 -4.22 -8.41
N PHE A 241 -13.44 -4.19 -8.88
CA PHE A 241 -12.71 -2.95 -9.16
C PHE A 241 -13.49 -1.97 -10.04
N LYS A 242 -13.95 -2.42 -11.21
CA LYS A 242 -14.68 -1.57 -12.14
C LYS A 242 -15.96 -0.98 -11.53
N LEU A 243 -16.75 -1.80 -10.84
CA LEU A 243 -18.03 -1.39 -10.25
C LEU A 243 -17.88 -0.38 -9.12
N GLU A 244 -16.83 -0.50 -8.33
CA GLU A 244 -16.59 0.45 -7.24
C GLU A 244 -16.03 1.78 -7.77
N VAL A 245 -15.08 1.74 -8.72
CA VAL A 245 -14.52 2.97 -9.31
C VAL A 245 -15.59 3.75 -10.07
N GLU A 246 -16.54 3.07 -10.73
CA GLU A 246 -17.65 3.71 -11.45
C GLU A 246 -18.48 4.63 -10.54
N LYS A 247 -18.59 4.33 -9.25
CA LYS A 247 -19.38 5.13 -8.30
C LYS A 247 -18.84 6.55 -8.08
N TYR A 248 -17.56 6.78 -8.34
CA TYR A 248 -16.89 8.06 -8.08
C TYR A 248 -16.11 8.64 -9.26
N CYS A 249 -16.06 7.97 -10.41
CA CYS A 249 -15.33 8.49 -11.57
C CYS A 249 -15.97 9.73 -12.23
N TYR A 250 -17.19 10.09 -11.85
CA TYR A 250 -17.93 11.27 -12.36
C TYR A 250 -17.96 12.44 -11.35
N MET A 251 -17.30 12.33 -10.22
CA MET A 251 -17.13 13.42 -9.26
C MET A 251 -15.90 14.25 -9.62
#